data_75f72a6219ca358a3070589f04448d27
#
_entry.id   75f72a6219ca358a3070589f04448d27
#
_cell.length_a   1.000
_cell.length_b   1.000
_cell.length_c   1.000
_cell.angle_alpha   90.00
_cell.angle_beta   90.00
_cell.angle_gamma   90.00
#
_symmetry.space_group_name_H-M   'P 1'
#
loop_
_entity.id
_entity.type
_entity.pdbx_description
1 polymer ?
#
loop_
_entity_poly.entity_id
_entity_poly.type
_entity_poly.pdbx_seq_one_letter_code
_entity_poly.pdbx_strand_id
1 'polypeptide(L)'
;MTGDKPHILLINPWIHDFAAYDFWAKPLGLLMIASLLRHHGISVSYIDCLDRFHPRAPQSSPTARYGRGPYLKTRLPKPAGLEDVPRFYSRYGIKPQWFKEDLLKQSPPDLILVTSLMTYWYPGVQETIDLIRAVFPQTPIVLGGIYARLCPDHAQRHSGADHVAVDPAENNLLSIVRQLTDCSITPAFDPSDLDSYPYPALDLQSQIGYAPLLTSRGCPFNCAYCASRILEPQRLLRSSASVVEEIKFWHEKYGQRDFILYDDAFLVNAEQHAFPILEEIINAGLKVRFHTPNAVHIRGITAHTAWLMKKAGFTTLRLGLETVEFDHRQEFDNKVSEEEFKRAIGYLKKAGFEKKQVGAYLLAGLPGQELASIEHSIDTVKQLGITPVLAHYTPIPHTALWPQAVAASRYDLEADPVFTNNAVIPCRKEPFVWDTITRLKELAAA
;
A
#
# COMPACT_ATOMS: atom_id res chain seq x y z
N MET A 1 -14.25 -19.81 34.03
CA MET A 1 -14.79 -20.51 32.87
C MET A 1 -13.81 -20.26 31.71
N THR A 2 -12.98 -21.23 31.38
CA THR A 2 -12.11 -21.17 30.20
C THR A 2 -12.99 -21.54 29.01
N GLY A 3 -13.77 -20.58 28.53
CA GLY A 3 -14.43 -20.72 27.23
C GLY A 3 -13.37 -20.90 26.14
N ASP A 4 -13.60 -21.77 25.14
CA ASP A 4 -12.73 -21.90 24.00
C ASP A 4 -12.56 -20.54 23.38
N LYS A 5 -11.30 -20.16 23.09
CA LYS A 5 -11.01 -18.87 22.43
C LYS A 5 -11.57 -18.89 21.02
N PRO A 6 -12.11 -17.77 20.53
CA PRO A 6 -12.74 -17.70 19.22
C PRO A 6 -11.76 -18.01 18.09
N HIS A 7 -12.30 -18.54 17.01
CA HIS A 7 -11.60 -18.68 15.72
C HIS A 7 -11.96 -17.50 14.82
N ILE A 8 -10.96 -16.74 14.41
CA ILE A 8 -11.13 -15.55 13.53
C ILE A 8 -10.51 -15.81 12.16
N LEU A 9 -11.31 -15.65 11.11
CA LEU A 9 -10.85 -15.75 9.75
C LEU A 9 -10.55 -14.37 9.18
N LEU A 10 -9.32 -14.16 8.69
CA LEU A 10 -8.88 -12.93 8.05
C LEU A 10 -8.82 -13.11 6.53
N ILE A 11 -9.34 -12.14 5.78
CA ILE A 11 -9.42 -12.24 4.32
C ILE A 11 -8.89 -10.96 3.66
N ASN A 12 -7.94 -11.16 2.74
CA ASN A 12 -7.52 -10.14 1.79
C ASN A 12 -8.34 -10.31 0.50
N PRO A 13 -9.20 -9.34 0.11
CA PRO A 13 -10.15 -9.50 -0.99
C PRO A 13 -9.50 -9.39 -2.37
N TRP A 14 -10.26 -9.72 -3.42
CA TRP A 14 -9.86 -9.48 -4.81
C TRP A 14 -9.71 -8.00 -5.13
N ILE A 15 -8.89 -7.73 -6.15
CA ILE A 15 -8.85 -6.45 -6.84
C ILE A 15 -9.68 -6.55 -8.12
N HIS A 16 -10.65 -5.63 -8.28
CA HIS A 16 -11.32 -5.39 -9.55
C HIS A 16 -10.81 -4.08 -10.13
N ASP A 17 -10.14 -4.14 -11.30
CA ASP A 17 -9.48 -2.98 -11.89
C ASP A 17 -9.25 -3.16 -13.40
N PHE A 18 -8.88 -2.08 -14.07
CA PHE A 18 -8.33 -2.08 -15.42
C PHE A 18 -6.85 -2.50 -15.45
N ALA A 19 -6.12 -2.32 -14.35
CA ALA A 19 -4.73 -2.75 -14.22
C ALA A 19 -4.35 -2.96 -12.74
N ALA A 20 -3.89 -4.17 -12.40
CA ALA A 20 -3.27 -4.44 -11.12
C ALA A 20 -2.06 -5.37 -11.28
N TYR A 21 -1.07 -5.16 -10.42
CA TYR A 21 0.18 -5.90 -10.37
C TYR A 21 0.73 -5.83 -8.95
N ASP A 22 1.31 -6.90 -8.45
CA ASP A 22 1.97 -6.88 -7.16
C ASP A 22 3.29 -6.10 -7.24
N PHE A 23 3.22 -4.81 -6.96
CA PHE A 23 4.36 -3.91 -6.77
C PHE A 23 4.77 -3.80 -5.30
N TRP A 24 4.72 -4.92 -4.55
CA TRP A 24 4.89 -4.96 -3.10
C TRP A 24 3.66 -4.43 -2.36
N ALA A 25 2.51 -5.05 -2.60
CA ALA A 25 1.22 -4.59 -2.07
C ALA A 25 0.60 -5.60 -1.06
N LYS A 26 1.41 -6.13 -0.12
CA LYS A 26 0.89 -7.01 0.94
C LYS A 26 -0.03 -6.26 1.89
N PRO A 27 -1.08 -6.91 2.41
CA PRO A 27 -2.01 -6.33 3.36
C PRO A 27 -1.39 -6.29 4.77
N LEU A 28 -0.36 -5.44 4.96
CA LEU A 28 0.43 -5.38 6.19
C LEU A 28 -0.46 -5.16 7.42
N GLY A 29 -1.44 -4.23 7.36
CA GLY A 29 -2.36 -3.98 8.46
C GLY A 29 -3.14 -5.23 8.87
N LEU A 30 -3.65 -6.01 7.90
CA LEU A 30 -4.36 -7.26 8.20
C LEU A 30 -3.44 -8.31 8.83
N LEU A 31 -2.19 -8.42 8.37
CA LEU A 31 -1.20 -9.35 8.93
C LEU A 31 -0.72 -8.91 10.33
N MET A 32 -0.72 -7.61 10.63
CA MET A 32 -0.48 -7.10 11.98
C MET A 32 -1.65 -7.42 12.92
N ILE A 33 -2.90 -7.26 12.45
CA ILE A 33 -4.09 -7.68 13.20
C ILE A 33 -4.05 -9.18 13.50
N ALA A 34 -3.69 -10.01 12.51
CA ALA A 34 -3.53 -11.45 12.71
C ALA A 34 -2.49 -11.77 13.81
N SER A 35 -1.38 -11.05 13.79
CA SER A 35 -0.33 -11.20 14.81
C SER A 35 -0.79 -10.76 16.20
N LEU A 36 -1.48 -9.62 16.31
CA LEU A 36 -2.06 -9.16 17.56
C LEU A 36 -3.07 -10.16 18.12
N LEU A 37 -3.96 -10.72 17.32
CA LEU A 37 -4.91 -11.74 17.72
C LEU A 37 -4.20 -13.00 18.26
N ARG A 38 -3.19 -13.48 17.52
CA ARG A 38 -2.36 -14.62 17.95
C ARG A 38 -1.63 -14.36 19.27
N HIS A 39 -1.12 -13.13 19.45
CA HIS A 39 -0.44 -12.72 20.69
C HIS A 39 -1.37 -12.83 21.91
N HIS A 40 -2.67 -12.61 21.72
CA HIS A 40 -3.70 -12.82 22.73
C HIS A 40 -4.22 -14.28 22.79
N GLY A 41 -3.59 -15.18 22.03
CA GLY A 41 -3.93 -16.62 21.98
C GLY A 41 -5.24 -16.92 21.25
N ILE A 42 -5.73 -16.04 20.40
CA ILE A 42 -6.89 -16.26 19.54
C ILE A 42 -6.46 -17.13 18.34
N SER A 43 -7.33 -18.09 17.99
CA SER A 43 -7.11 -18.90 16.78
C SER A 43 -7.36 -18.09 15.53
N VAL A 44 -6.41 -18.11 14.58
CA VAL A 44 -6.46 -17.29 13.38
C VAL A 44 -6.25 -18.14 12.13
N SER A 45 -7.14 -18.00 11.17
CA SER A 45 -6.97 -18.46 9.79
C SER A 45 -6.85 -17.27 8.84
N TYR A 46 -6.22 -17.49 7.67
CA TYR A 46 -6.01 -16.43 6.68
C TYR A 46 -6.24 -16.96 5.27
N ILE A 47 -6.98 -16.22 4.45
CA ILE A 47 -7.13 -16.47 3.02
C ILE A 47 -6.79 -15.18 2.26
N ASP A 48 -5.89 -15.30 1.29
CA ASP A 48 -5.49 -14.20 0.41
C ASP A 48 -6.05 -14.42 -1.00
N CYS A 49 -7.06 -13.66 -1.36
CA CYS A 49 -7.58 -13.71 -2.74
C CYS A 49 -6.54 -13.25 -3.77
N LEU A 50 -5.49 -12.54 -3.35
CA LEU A 50 -4.40 -12.07 -4.21
C LEU A 50 -3.18 -13.00 -4.20
N ASP A 51 -3.28 -14.18 -3.58
CA ASP A 51 -2.16 -15.11 -3.48
C ASP A 51 -1.69 -15.60 -4.87
N ARG A 52 -0.52 -15.11 -5.28
CA ARG A 52 0.15 -15.50 -6.53
C ARG A 52 0.76 -16.89 -6.47
N PHE A 53 0.92 -17.42 -5.26
CA PHE A 53 1.56 -18.72 -4.98
C PHE A 53 0.54 -19.77 -4.52
N HIS A 54 -0.74 -19.49 -4.70
CA HIS A 54 -1.79 -20.46 -4.42
C HIS A 54 -1.48 -21.81 -5.12
N PRO A 55 -1.65 -22.97 -4.47
CA PRO A 55 -1.24 -24.28 -5.01
C PRO A 55 -1.75 -24.61 -6.41
N ARG A 56 -2.88 -24.02 -6.80
CA ARG A 56 -3.49 -24.19 -8.14
C ARG A 56 -3.13 -23.09 -9.14
N ALA A 57 -2.42 -22.05 -8.70
CA ALA A 57 -1.95 -21.00 -9.61
C ALA A 57 -0.74 -21.48 -10.43
N PRO A 58 -0.49 -20.86 -11.60
CA PRO A 58 0.76 -21.10 -12.32
C PRO A 58 1.97 -20.84 -11.45
N GLN A 59 2.89 -21.77 -11.40
CA GLN A 59 4.07 -21.65 -10.56
C GLN A 59 4.93 -20.45 -10.97
N SER A 60 5.35 -19.67 -10.00
CA SER A 60 6.27 -18.57 -10.17
C SER A 60 7.28 -18.53 -9.02
N SER A 61 8.50 -18.04 -9.29
CA SER A 61 9.49 -17.90 -8.23
C SER A 61 9.10 -16.77 -7.28
N PRO A 62 9.02 -17.03 -5.96
CA PRO A 62 8.69 -15.99 -4.97
C PRO A 62 9.77 -14.90 -4.87
N THR A 63 11.01 -15.17 -5.31
CA THR A 63 12.11 -14.21 -5.28
C THR A 63 12.33 -13.47 -6.61
N ALA A 64 11.60 -13.86 -7.68
CA ALA A 64 11.70 -13.18 -8.96
C ALA A 64 11.34 -11.70 -8.83
N ARG A 65 12.11 -10.82 -9.47
CA ARG A 65 11.90 -9.36 -9.43
C ARG A 65 11.75 -8.80 -8.00
N TYR A 66 12.48 -9.35 -7.04
CA TYR A 66 12.41 -8.99 -5.61
C TYR A 66 11.01 -9.23 -5.02
N GLY A 67 10.36 -10.32 -5.40
CA GLY A 67 9.03 -10.70 -4.92
C GLY A 67 7.84 -10.10 -5.68
N ARG A 68 8.05 -9.19 -6.64
CA ARG A 68 6.98 -8.61 -7.47
C ARG A 68 6.50 -9.57 -8.55
N GLY A 69 5.26 -9.40 -9.00
CA GLY A 69 4.77 -10.20 -10.12
C GLY A 69 3.32 -9.93 -10.52
N PRO A 70 2.87 -10.49 -11.64
CA PRO A 70 1.49 -10.38 -12.06
C PRO A 70 0.57 -11.22 -11.18
N TYR A 71 -0.62 -10.72 -10.93
CA TYR A 71 -1.71 -11.53 -10.41
C TYR A 71 -2.33 -12.39 -11.52
N LEU A 72 -2.91 -13.54 -11.16
CA LEU A 72 -3.87 -14.21 -12.02
C LEU A 72 -5.02 -13.25 -12.29
N LYS A 73 -5.56 -13.23 -13.52
CA LYS A 73 -6.66 -12.31 -13.87
C LYS A 73 -7.74 -13.00 -14.68
N THR A 74 -8.98 -12.58 -14.44
CA THR A 74 -10.16 -12.99 -15.18
C THR A 74 -10.93 -11.74 -15.63
N ARG A 75 -11.26 -11.66 -16.92
CA ARG A 75 -12.02 -10.53 -17.47
C ARG A 75 -13.42 -10.46 -16.88
N LEU A 76 -13.86 -9.26 -16.53
CA LEU A 76 -15.18 -8.91 -16.03
C LEU A 76 -15.87 -7.90 -16.94
N PRO A 77 -17.21 -7.77 -16.86
CA PRO A 77 -17.91 -6.59 -17.37
C PRO A 77 -17.35 -5.33 -16.73
N LYS A 78 -17.34 -4.24 -17.49
CA LYS A 78 -16.96 -2.94 -16.94
C LYS A 78 -18.03 -2.42 -16.01
N PRO A 79 -17.67 -1.65 -14.96
CA PRO A 79 -18.65 -0.92 -14.17
C PRO A 79 -19.47 0.04 -15.03
N ALA A 80 -20.73 0.27 -14.63
CA ALA A 80 -21.60 1.25 -15.27
C ALA A 80 -20.93 2.65 -15.28
N GLY A 81 -21.01 3.34 -16.42
CA GLY A 81 -20.38 4.63 -16.64
C GLY A 81 -18.90 4.56 -17.05
N LEU A 82 -18.28 3.37 -17.14
CA LEU A 82 -16.90 3.16 -17.60
C LEU A 82 -16.82 2.29 -18.87
N GLU A 83 -17.91 2.12 -19.59
CA GLU A 83 -18.01 1.28 -20.79
C GLU A 83 -17.09 1.78 -21.93
N ASP A 84 -16.90 3.09 -22.01
CA ASP A 84 -16.09 3.78 -23.03
C ASP A 84 -14.58 3.60 -22.82
N VAL A 85 -14.13 3.19 -21.64
CA VAL A 85 -12.70 2.99 -21.36
C VAL A 85 -12.12 1.88 -22.23
N PRO A 86 -11.15 2.14 -23.13
CA PRO A 86 -10.66 1.15 -24.11
C PRO A 86 -9.69 0.15 -23.49
N ARG A 87 -9.97 -0.33 -22.28
CA ARG A 87 -9.19 -1.32 -21.54
C ARG A 87 -10.11 -2.38 -20.97
N PHE A 88 -9.57 -3.57 -20.71
CA PHE A 88 -10.31 -4.64 -20.07
C PHE A 88 -10.36 -4.41 -18.56
N TYR A 89 -11.55 -4.50 -18.01
CA TYR A 89 -11.76 -4.59 -16.57
C TYR A 89 -11.64 -6.05 -16.15
N SER A 90 -10.99 -6.33 -15.03
CA SER A 90 -10.67 -7.71 -14.63
C SER A 90 -10.69 -7.86 -13.12
N ARG A 91 -11.07 -9.05 -12.65
CA ARG A 91 -10.73 -9.56 -11.33
C ARG A 91 -9.29 -10.02 -11.34
N TYR A 92 -8.50 -9.54 -10.41
CA TYR A 92 -7.14 -9.97 -10.15
C TYR A 92 -7.10 -10.81 -8.88
N GLY A 93 -6.41 -11.96 -8.95
CA GLY A 93 -6.27 -12.92 -7.86
C GLY A 93 -6.77 -14.32 -8.21
N ILE A 94 -6.95 -15.17 -7.21
CA ILE A 94 -7.37 -16.55 -7.35
C ILE A 94 -8.79 -16.65 -7.90
N LYS A 95 -9.14 -17.82 -8.48
CA LYS A 95 -10.50 -18.03 -9.02
C LYS A 95 -11.53 -18.12 -7.90
N PRO A 96 -12.78 -17.62 -8.10
CA PRO A 96 -13.85 -17.70 -7.09
C PRO A 96 -14.13 -19.11 -6.59
N GLN A 97 -14.07 -20.08 -7.49
CA GLN A 97 -14.23 -21.49 -7.12
C GLN A 97 -13.14 -21.93 -6.12
N TRP A 98 -11.89 -21.52 -6.32
CA TRP A 98 -10.79 -21.87 -5.41
C TRP A 98 -10.99 -21.25 -4.04
N PHE A 99 -11.38 -19.98 -4.01
CA PHE A 99 -11.71 -19.25 -2.79
C PHE A 99 -12.85 -19.94 -2.02
N LYS A 100 -13.94 -20.32 -2.73
CA LYS A 100 -15.07 -21.04 -2.10
C LYS A 100 -14.63 -22.38 -1.50
N GLU A 101 -13.80 -23.14 -2.21
CA GLU A 101 -13.27 -24.41 -1.71
C GLU A 101 -12.34 -24.22 -0.51
N ASP A 102 -11.57 -23.13 -0.49
CA ASP A 102 -10.70 -22.80 0.64
C ASP A 102 -11.51 -22.33 1.86
N LEU A 103 -12.61 -21.59 1.66
CA LEU A 103 -13.58 -21.28 2.72
C LEU A 103 -14.19 -22.56 3.32
N LEU A 104 -14.61 -23.51 2.49
CA LEU A 104 -15.22 -24.77 2.93
C LEU A 104 -14.26 -25.68 3.70
N LYS A 105 -12.94 -25.48 3.59
CA LYS A 105 -11.94 -26.19 4.39
C LYS A 105 -11.75 -25.59 5.79
N GLN A 106 -12.20 -24.34 6.01
CA GLN A 106 -12.10 -23.71 7.32
C GLN A 106 -13.14 -24.30 8.28
N SER A 107 -12.78 -24.46 9.54
CA SER A 107 -13.77 -24.60 10.60
C SER A 107 -14.64 -23.34 10.61
N PRO A 108 -15.93 -23.43 10.92
CA PRO A 108 -16.78 -22.26 11.01
C PRO A 108 -16.13 -21.19 11.92
N PRO A 109 -15.85 -19.99 11.38
CA PRO A 109 -15.27 -18.93 12.19
C PRO A 109 -16.33 -18.23 13.04
N ASP A 110 -15.93 -17.75 14.22
CA ASP A 110 -16.79 -16.94 15.09
C ASP A 110 -16.88 -15.48 14.59
N LEU A 111 -15.86 -15.03 13.87
CA LEU A 111 -15.76 -13.68 13.29
C LEU A 111 -14.92 -13.71 12.03
N ILE A 112 -15.30 -12.90 11.04
CA ILE A 112 -14.54 -12.72 9.81
C ILE A 112 -14.10 -11.25 9.68
N LEU A 113 -12.80 -11.03 9.46
CA LEU A 113 -12.23 -9.71 9.21
C LEU A 113 -11.79 -9.60 7.74
N VAL A 114 -12.36 -8.64 7.02
CA VAL A 114 -12.01 -8.35 5.63
C VAL A 114 -11.30 -7.01 5.57
N THR A 115 -10.15 -6.94 4.89
CA THR A 115 -9.45 -5.67 4.65
C THR A 115 -9.90 -5.03 3.36
N SER A 116 -9.51 -3.76 3.16
CA SER A 116 -9.72 -3.04 1.90
C SER A 116 -8.59 -2.04 1.67
N LEU A 117 -8.26 -1.74 0.41
CA LEU A 117 -7.17 -0.84 0.06
C LEU A 117 -7.71 0.34 -0.77
N MET A 118 -7.53 0.35 -2.10
CA MET A 118 -7.99 1.47 -2.92
C MET A 118 -9.53 1.58 -2.88
N THR A 119 -10.04 2.81 -2.80
CA THR A 119 -11.48 3.08 -2.73
C THR A 119 -12.23 2.46 -3.91
N TYR A 120 -11.70 2.57 -5.11
CA TYR A 120 -12.28 2.06 -6.34
C TYR A 120 -12.13 0.54 -6.55
N TRP A 121 -11.48 -0.18 -5.63
CA TRP A 121 -11.43 -1.65 -5.64
C TRP A 121 -12.58 -2.29 -4.85
N TYR A 122 -13.48 -1.49 -4.30
CA TYR A 122 -14.61 -1.98 -3.51
C TYR A 122 -15.46 -3.07 -4.20
N PRO A 123 -15.61 -3.12 -5.55
CA PRO A 123 -16.36 -4.21 -6.16
C PRO A 123 -15.74 -5.60 -5.92
N GLY A 124 -14.42 -5.66 -5.79
CA GLY A 124 -13.72 -6.89 -5.39
C GLY A 124 -13.96 -7.25 -3.92
N VAL A 125 -14.06 -6.25 -3.05
CA VAL A 125 -14.44 -6.44 -1.63
C VAL A 125 -15.86 -6.99 -1.54
N GLN A 126 -16.81 -6.39 -2.25
CA GLN A 126 -18.20 -6.81 -2.28
C GLN A 126 -18.34 -8.26 -2.76
N GLU A 127 -17.75 -8.62 -3.91
CA GLU A 127 -17.78 -10.00 -4.42
C GLU A 127 -17.19 -11.00 -3.42
N THR A 128 -16.11 -10.60 -2.72
CA THR A 128 -15.49 -11.45 -1.69
C THR A 128 -16.47 -11.67 -0.54
N ILE A 129 -17.13 -10.63 -0.04
CA ILE A 129 -18.08 -10.72 1.07
C ILE A 129 -19.33 -11.52 0.66
N ASP A 130 -19.83 -11.36 -0.56
CA ASP A 130 -20.97 -12.13 -1.06
C ASP A 130 -20.68 -13.64 -1.05
N LEU A 131 -19.47 -14.04 -1.46
CA LEU A 131 -19.08 -15.46 -1.42
C LEU A 131 -18.84 -15.97 0.01
N ILE A 132 -18.31 -15.14 0.90
CA ILE A 132 -18.20 -15.48 2.33
C ILE A 132 -19.59 -15.72 2.91
N ARG A 133 -20.52 -14.82 2.66
CA ARG A 133 -21.89 -14.90 3.16
C ARG A 133 -22.62 -16.15 2.64
N ALA A 134 -22.34 -16.58 1.41
CA ALA A 134 -22.90 -17.80 0.84
C ALA A 134 -22.37 -19.09 1.53
N VAL A 135 -21.20 -19.04 2.17
CA VAL A 135 -20.61 -20.18 2.90
C VAL A 135 -20.87 -20.10 4.40
N PHE A 136 -20.75 -18.91 4.98
CA PHE A 136 -20.94 -18.61 6.41
C PHE A 136 -22.04 -17.56 6.61
N PRO A 137 -23.31 -17.93 6.42
CA PRO A 137 -24.41 -16.95 6.40
C PRO A 137 -24.66 -16.22 7.70
N GLN A 138 -24.26 -16.78 8.83
CA GLN A 138 -24.54 -16.25 10.16
C GLN A 138 -23.30 -15.65 10.86
N THR A 139 -22.10 -15.86 10.30
CA THR A 139 -20.87 -15.35 10.92
C THR A 139 -20.77 -13.83 10.73
N PRO A 140 -20.52 -13.04 11.78
CA PRO A 140 -20.31 -11.61 11.65
C PRO A 140 -19.12 -11.29 10.75
N ILE A 141 -19.27 -10.30 9.88
CA ILE A 141 -18.23 -9.81 8.98
C ILE A 141 -17.92 -8.34 9.31
N VAL A 142 -16.67 -8.06 9.62
CA VAL A 142 -16.16 -6.70 9.82
C VAL A 142 -15.28 -6.31 8.64
N LEU A 143 -15.62 -5.21 7.98
CA LEU A 143 -14.80 -4.59 6.94
C LEU A 143 -13.96 -3.48 7.54
N GLY A 144 -12.65 -3.53 7.32
CA GLY A 144 -11.72 -2.48 7.68
C GLY A 144 -10.84 -2.05 6.49
N GLY A 145 -9.81 -1.25 6.78
CA GLY A 145 -8.84 -0.80 5.80
C GLY A 145 -9.17 0.56 5.18
N ILE A 146 -8.44 0.95 4.14
CA ILE A 146 -8.43 2.32 3.61
C ILE A 146 -9.78 2.72 3.00
N TYR A 147 -10.41 1.85 2.20
CA TYR A 147 -11.74 2.14 1.64
C TYR A 147 -12.78 2.35 2.73
N ALA A 148 -12.82 1.47 3.73
CA ALA A 148 -13.75 1.58 4.86
C ALA A 148 -13.60 2.92 5.60
N ARG A 149 -12.36 3.42 5.73
CA ARG A 149 -12.05 4.67 6.45
C ARG A 149 -12.28 5.92 5.61
N LEU A 150 -12.02 5.87 4.30
CA LEU A 150 -12.19 7.04 3.41
C LEU A 150 -13.60 7.18 2.83
N CYS A 151 -14.36 6.07 2.75
CA CYS A 151 -15.70 6.04 2.19
C CYS A 151 -16.67 5.26 3.10
N PRO A 152 -16.80 5.62 4.41
CA PRO A 152 -17.54 4.80 5.39
C PRO A 152 -19.01 4.60 5.00
N ASP A 153 -19.70 5.64 4.59
CA ASP A 153 -21.12 5.58 4.21
C ASP A 153 -21.35 4.71 2.98
N HIS A 154 -20.43 4.76 2.02
CA HIS A 154 -20.47 3.91 0.84
C HIS A 154 -20.18 2.46 1.21
N ALA A 155 -19.16 2.23 2.05
CA ALA A 155 -18.81 0.90 2.54
C ALA A 155 -19.96 0.25 3.32
N GLN A 156 -20.62 1.02 4.20
CA GLN A 156 -21.78 0.52 4.97
C GLN A 156 -22.95 0.10 4.07
N ARG A 157 -23.21 0.84 2.99
CA ARG A 157 -24.34 0.56 2.08
C ARG A 157 -24.05 -0.53 1.06
N HIS A 158 -22.80 -0.68 0.62
CA HIS A 158 -22.47 -1.46 -0.58
C HIS A 158 -21.53 -2.65 -0.36
N SER A 159 -20.86 -2.75 0.80
CA SER A 159 -19.90 -3.85 0.99
C SER A 159 -20.53 -5.20 1.33
N GLY A 160 -21.72 -5.21 1.94
CA GLY A 160 -22.35 -6.41 2.49
C GLY A 160 -21.78 -6.85 3.86
N ALA A 161 -20.85 -6.08 4.46
CA ALA A 161 -20.35 -6.32 5.82
C ALA A 161 -21.38 -5.93 6.87
N ASP A 162 -21.38 -6.63 8.01
CA ASP A 162 -22.24 -6.30 9.14
C ASP A 162 -21.75 -5.05 9.89
N HIS A 163 -20.42 -4.87 9.94
CA HIS A 163 -19.78 -3.73 10.58
C HIS A 163 -18.67 -3.15 9.70
N VAL A 164 -18.56 -1.82 9.68
CA VAL A 164 -17.49 -1.09 9.01
C VAL A 164 -16.62 -0.39 10.06
N ALA A 165 -15.35 -0.79 10.15
CA ALA A 165 -14.38 -0.21 11.07
C ALA A 165 -13.75 1.04 10.45
N VAL A 166 -14.05 2.21 10.99
CA VAL A 166 -13.60 3.53 10.49
C VAL A 166 -12.33 4.05 11.18
N ASP A 167 -12.03 3.53 12.37
CA ASP A 167 -10.83 3.89 13.13
C ASP A 167 -9.65 2.96 12.80
N PRO A 168 -8.41 3.33 13.20
CA PRO A 168 -7.30 2.39 13.20
C PRO A 168 -7.68 1.11 13.94
N ALA A 169 -7.56 -0.02 13.26
CA ALA A 169 -8.09 -1.29 13.76
C ALA A 169 -7.46 -1.69 15.11
N GLU A 170 -6.19 -1.36 15.31
CA GLU A 170 -5.45 -1.69 16.52
C GLU A 170 -6.06 -1.08 17.78
N ASN A 171 -6.65 0.11 17.66
CA ASN A 171 -7.28 0.79 18.81
C ASN A 171 -8.57 0.08 19.28
N ASN A 172 -9.31 -0.51 18.34
CA ASN A 172 -10.64 -1.06 18.58
C ASN A 172 -10.74 -2.57 18.40
N LEU A 173 -9.69 -3.24 17.92
CA LEU A 173 -9.69 -4.67 17.56
C LEU A 173 -10.23 -5.54 18.69
N LEU A 174 -9.66 -5.42 19.89
CA LEU A 174 -10.04 -6.28 21.02
C LEU A 174 -11.45 -5.98 21.53
N SER A 175 -11.90 -4.73 21.39
CA SER A 175 -13.27 -4.34 21.73
C SER A 175 -14.28 -4.91 20.72
N ILE A 176 -13.95 -4.91 19.43
CA ILE A 176 -14.77 -5.53 18.38
C ILE A 176 -14.85 -7.05 18.59
N VAL A 177 -13.71 -7.70 18.85
CA VAL A 177 -13.68 -9.14 19.14
C VAL A 177 -14.55 -9.45 20.35
N ARG A 178 -14.40 -8.72 21.46
CA ARG A 178 -15.22 -8.91 22.65
C ARG A 178 -16.72 -8.75 22.39
N GLN A 179 -17.10 -7.72 21.63
CA GLN A 179 -18.50 -7.43 21.34
C GLN A 179 -19.15 -8.50 20.47
N LEU A 180 -18.40 -9.06 19.51
CA LEU A 180 -18.96 -9.97 18.50
C LEU A 180 -18.74 -11.45 18.81
N THR A 181 -17.87 -11.79 19.79
CA THR A 181 -17.57 -13.20 20.14
C THR A 181 -17.72 -13.50 21.63
N ASP A 182 -18.19 -12.55 22.44
CA ASP A 182 -18.29 -12.65 23.91
C ASP A 182 -16.97 -13.05 24.61
N CYS A 183 -15.83 -12.92 23.92
CA CYS A 183 -14.51 -13.26 24.45
C CYS A 183 -13.87 -12.03 25.10
N SER A 184 -13.63 -12.10 26.41
CA SER A 184 -12.93 -11.05 27.14
C SER A 184 -11.42 -11.21 27.00
N ILE A 185 -10.75 -10.16 26.50
CA ILE A 185 -9.31 -10.13 26.25
C ILE A 185 -8.71 -8.91 26.93
N THR A 186 -7.66 -9.12 27.72
CA THR A 186 -6.87 -8.01 28.29
C THR A 186 -5.82 -7.58 27.27
N PRO A 187 -5.74 -6.29 26.87
CA PRO A 187 -4.71 -5.83 25.95
C PRO A 187 -3.30 -6.10 26.50
N ALA A 188 -2.43 -6.65 25.66
CA ALA A 188 -1.02 -6.91 25.95
C ALA A 188 -0.08 -6.12 25.04
N PHE A 189 -0.58 -5.02 24.46
CA PHE A 189 0.18 -4.07 23.66
C PHE A 189 -0.35 -2.65 23.86
N ASP A 190 0.46 -1.65 23.57
CA ASP A 190 0.08 -0.23 23.61
C ASP A 190 -0.07 0.28 22.17
N PRO A 191 -1.27 0.72 21.73
CA PRO A 191 -1.48 1.28 20.39
C PRO A 191 -0.59 2.50 20.06
N SER A 192 -0.11 3.21 21.08
CA SER A 192 0.77 4.37 20.92
C SER A 192 2.26 4.02 20.86
N ASP A 193 2.64 2.78 21.18
CA ASP A 193 4.01 2.27 21.16
C ASP A 193 4.16 1.14 20.13
N LEU A 194 4.72 1.46 18.94
CA LEU A 194 4.90 0.50 17.88
C LEU A 194 5.89 -0.62 18.22
N ASP A 195 6.77 -0.44 19.21
CA ASP A 195 7.69 -1.49 19.66
C ASP A 195 6.98 -2.57 20.51
N SER A 196 5.80 -2.26 21.05
CA SER A 196 4.97 -3.22 21.77
C SER A 196 4.23 -4.22 20.87
N TYR A 197 4.23 -3.99 19.55
CA TYR A 197 3.52 -4.83 18.60
C TYR A 197 4.32 -6.10 18.26
N PRO A 198 3.69 -7.27 18.19
CA PRO A 198 4.33 -8.44 17.60
C PRO A 198 4.61 -8.24 16.12
N TYR A 199 5.60 -8.93 15.57
CA TYR A 199 5.90 -8.86 14.13
C TYR A 199 4.71 -9.33 13.29
N PRO A 200 4.47 -8.75 12.10
CA PRO A 200 3.35 -9.15 11.22
C PRO A 200 3.35 -10.65 10.96
N ALA A 201 2.18 -11.28 10.89
CA ALA A 201 2.04 -12.72 10.70
C ALA A 201 2.30 -13.13 9.23
N LEU A 202 3.50 -12.87 8.70
CA LEU A 202 3.88 -13.20 7.32
C LEU A 202 3.89 -14.71 7.06
N ASP A 203 4.03 -15.51 8.10
CA ASP A 203 4.00 -16.97 8.07
C ASP A 203 2.62 -17.56 7.72
N LEU A 204 1.56 -16.74 7.74
CA LEU A 204 0.23 -17.11 7.24
C LEU A 204 0.14 -17.15 5.71
N GLN A 205 1.11 -16.57 5.01
CA GLN A 205 1.12 -16.53 3.56
C GLN A 205 1.69 -17.83 2.98
N SER A 206 1.20 -18.26 1.82
CA SER A 206 1.72 -19.46 1.10
C SER A 206 3.21 -19.35 0.81
N GLN A 207 3.68 -18.15 0.48
CA GLN A 207 5.09 -17.82 0.29
C GLN A 207 5.34 -16.37 0.73
N ILE A 208 6.42 -16.13 1.48
CA ILE A 208 6.71 -14.78 1.95
C ILE A 208 7.18 -13.87 0.81
N GLY A 209 8.00 -14.34 -0.12
CA GLY A 209 8.49 -13.60 -1.28
C GLY A 209 9.27 -12.31 -0.96
N TYR A 210 8.71 -11.44 -0.12
CA TYR A 210 9.32 -10.23 0.45
C TYR A 210 8.68 -9.90 1.81
N ALA A 211 9.40 -9.18 2.67
CA ALA A 211 8.88 -8.73 3.95
C ALA A 211 8.57 -7.22 3.90
N PRO A 212 7.30 -6.82 4.05
CA PRO A 212 6.99 -5.41 4.30
C PRO A 212 7.51 -5.03 5.68
N LEU A 213 8.12 -3.86 5.77
CA LEU A 213 8.69 -3.32 7.00
C LEU A 213 8.12 -1.92 7.23
N LEU A 214 7.63 -1.70 8.44
CA LEU A 214 7.15 -0.41 8.88
C LEU A 214 8.01 0.04 10.06
N THR A 215 8.80 1.09 9.87
CA THR A 215 9.67 1.64 10.92
C THR A 215 9.02 2.84 11.60
N SER A 216 8.06 3.47 10.91
CA SER A 216 7.27 4.59 11.41
C SER A 216 5.87 4.61 10.80
N ARG A 217 4.90 5.22 11.49
CA ARG A 217 3.57 5.55 10.96
C ARG A 217 3.38 7.04 10.90
N GLY A 218 2.59 7.49 9.93
CA GLY A 218 2.21 8.88 9.75
C GLY A 218 3.29 9.74 9.10
N CYS A 219 2.83 10.83 8.49
CA CYS A 219 3.66 11.79 7.77
C CYS A 219 3.40 13.22 8.30
N PRO A 220 4.43 14.04 8.60
CA PRO A 220 4.22 15.39 9.07
C PRO A 220 3.86 16.38 7.96
N PHE A 221 3.96 15.98 6.69
CA PHE A 221 3.64 16.84 5.55
C PHE A 221 2.15 16.89 5.26
N ASN A 222 1.69 18.01 4.71
CA ASN A 222 0.29 18.25 4.37
C ASN A 222 0.12 18.42 2.85
N CYS A 223 0.49 17.38 2.10
CA CYS A 223 0.36 17.40 0.64
C CYS A 223 -1.11 17.39 0.24
N ALA A 224 -1.52 18.30 -0.66
CA ALA A 224 -2.92 18.50 -1.03
C ALA A 224 -3.62 17.25 -1.62
N TYR A 225 -2.86 16.34 -2.20
CA TYR A 225 -3.33 15.11 -2.85
C TYR A 225 -3.27 13.86 -1.97
N CYS A 226 -2.74 13.95 -0.75
CA CYS A 226 -2.37 12.78 0.06
C CYS A 226 -3.29 12.61 1.27
N ALA A 227 -3.70 11.35 1.53
CA ALA A 227 -4.54 10.99 2.65
C ALA A 227 -3.76 10.52 3.90
N SER A 228 -2.41 10.51 3.88
CA SER A 228 -1.63 9.98 5.02
C SER A 228 -2.02 10.62 6.35
N ARG A 229 -2.22 11.94 6.42
CA ARG A 229 -2.64 12.61 7.66
C ARG A 229 -4.08 12.31 8.09
N ILE A 230 -4.93 11.92 7.15
CA ILE A 230 -6.31 11.51 7.44
C ILE A 230 -6.30 10.09 8.02
N LEU A 231 -5.49 9.24 7.42
CA LEU A 231 -5.38 7.83 7.83
C LEU A 231 -4.51 7.66 9.08
N GLU A 232 -3.40 8.38 9.18
CA GLU A 232 -2.44 8.31 10.29
C GLU A 232 -2.11 9.72 10.79
N PRO A 233 -2.99 10.31 11.63
CA PRO A 233 -2.84 11.71 12.06
C PRO A 233 -1.66 11.94 13.01
N GLN A 234 -1.21 10.89 13.70
CA GLN A 234 -0.08 10.91 14.61
C GLN A 234 1.14 10.23 13.99
N ARG A 235 2.31 10.83 14.21
CA ARG A 235 3.56 10.20 13.82
C ARG A 235 4.10 9.37 14.98
N LEU A 236 4.22 8.08 14.77
CA LEU A 236 4.80 7.12 15.70
C LEU A 236 6.08 6.52 15.09
N LEU A 237 7.09 6.30 15.92
CA LEU A 237 8.39 5.75 15.51
C LEU A 237 8.65 4.46 16.28
N ARG A 238 9.31 3.51 15.63
CA ARG A 238 9.91 2.35 16.30
C ARG A 238 11.36 2.65 16.67
N SER A 239 11.85 2.03 17.72
CA SER A 239 13.29 2.04 18.05
C SER A 239 14.10 1.31 16.98
N SER A 240 15.35 1.70 16.81
CA SER A 240 16.28 1.03 15.90
C SER A 240 16.46 -0.46 16.26
N ALA A 241 16.59 -0.75 17.53
CA ALA A 241 16.71 -2.11 18.04
C ALA A 241 15.53 -3.00 17.62
N SER A 242 14.28 -2.54 17.84
CA SER A 242 13.08 -3.28 17.46
C SER A 242 13.01 -3.55 15.95
N VAL A 243 13.35 -2.56 15.12
CA VAL A 243 13.36 -2.72 13.67
C VAL A 243 14.41 -3.73 13.21
N VAL A 244 15.63 -3.65 13.75
CA VAL A 244 16.72 -4.54 13.36
C VAL A 244 16.48 -5.97 13.84
N GLU A 245 15.89 -6.16 15.02
CA GLU A 245 15.47 -7.47 15.50
C GLU A 245 14.42 -8.13 14.61
N GLU A 246 13.43 -7.35 14.12
CA GLU A 246 12.45 -7.86 13.16
C GLU A 246 13.14 -8.29 11.84
N ILE A 247 14.06 -7.47 11.32
CA ILE A 247 14.82 -7.81 10.10
C ILE A 247 15.61 -9.12 10.32
N LYS A 248 16.32 -9.26 11.44
CA LYS A 248 17.04 -10.49 11.81
C LYS A 248 16.10 -11.68 11.88
N PHE A 249 14.97 -11.54 12.57
CA PHE A 249 13.98 -12.62 12.70
C PHE A 249 13.52 -13.15 11.34
N TRP A 250 13.11 -12.28 10.41
CA TRP A 250 12.67 -12.71 9.09
C TRP A 250 13.82 -13.24 8.23
N HIS A 251 15.01 -12.66 8.37
CA HIS A 251 16.20 -13.09 7.63
C HIS A 251 16.70 -14.47 8.10
N GLU A 252 16.89 -14.66 9.39
CA GLU A 252 17.45 -15.88 9.95
C GLU A 252 16.49 -17.06 9.92
N LYS A 253 15.23 -16.81 10.29
CA LYS A 253 14.23 -17.89 10.40
C LYS A 253 13.62 -18.29 9.06
N TYR A 254 13.43 -17.34 8.15
CA TYR A 254 12.75 -17.58 6.88
C TYR A 254 13.62 -17.32 5.64
N GLY A 255 14.89 -16.98 5.79
CA GLY A 255 15.80 -16.68 4.69
C GLY A 255 15.44 -15.42 3.91
N GLN A 256 14.63 -14.54 4.50
CA GLN A 256 14.13 -13.37 3.80
C GLN A 256 15.25 -12.37 3.53
N ARG A 257 15.31 -11.86 2.30
CA ARG A 257 16.37 -10.93 1.87
C ARG A 257 15.83 -9.59 1.40
N ASP A 258 14.61 -9.53 0.90
CA ASP A 258 13.99 -8.32 0.34
C ASP A 258 13.03 -7.71 1.36
N PHE A 259 13.38 -6.52 1.87
CA PHE A 259 12.59 -5.76 2.82
C PHE A 259 12.03 -4.51 2.15
N ILE A 260 10.74 -4.30 2.27
CA ILE A 260 10.02 -3.24 1.58
C ILE A 260 9.56 -2.22 2.61
N LEU A 261 10.13 -1.02 2.57
CA LEU A 261 9.74 0.05 3.49
C LEU A 261 8.37 0.60 3.10
N TYR A 262 7.42 0.47 4.02
CA TYR A 262 6.05 0.99 3.87
C TYR A 262 5.86 2.34 4.57
N ASP A 263 6.93 2.89 5.12
CA ASP A 263 6.92 4.20 5.78
C ASP A 263 6.48 5.31 4.83
N ASP A 264 5.63 6.20 5.31
CA ASP A 264 5.26 7.42 4.59
C ASP A 264 6.38 8.47 4.63
N ALA A 265 7.24 8.45 5.66
CA ALA A 265 8.19 9.53 5.93
C ALA A 265 9.50 9.04 6.59
N PHE A 266 10.13 8.00 6.02
CA PHE A 266 11.32 7.35 6.58
C PHE A 266 12.49 8.31 6.89
N LEU A 267 12.78 9.26 5.98
CA LEU A 267 13.91 10.20 6.13
C LEU A 267 13.59 11.49 6.89
N VAL A 268 12.37 11.64 7.42
CA VAL A 268 12.05 12.80 8.26
C VAL A 268 12.65 12.60 9.64
N ASN A 269 13.41 13.60 10.10
CA ASN A 269 14.24 13.54 11.32
C ASN A 269 15.20 12.33 11.28
N ALA A 270 15.90 12.17 10.16
CA ALA A 270 16.72 10.99 9.87
C ALA A 270 17.79 10.72 10.94
N GLU A 271 18.36 11.76 11.55
CA GLU A 271 19.37 11.65 12.62
C GLU A 271 18.85 10.89 13.84
N GLN A 272 17.57 11.06 14.16
CA GLN A 272 16.94 10.44 15.34
C GLN A 272 16.24 9.12 15.00
N HIS A 273 16.02 8.81 13.73
CA HIS A 273 15.26 7.62 13.29
C HIS A 273 16.02 6.78 12.27
N ALA A 274 16.16 7.26 11.03
CA ALA A 274 16.73 6.47 9.96
C ALA A 274 18.22 6.12 10.16
N PHE A 275 19.03 7.06 10.68
CA PHE A 275 20.47 6.83 10.86
C PHE A 275 20.76 5.71 11.86
N PRO A 276 20.20 5.69 13.08
CA PRO A 276 20.41 4.58 14.01
C PRO A 276 20.02 3.22 13.42
N ILE A 277 18.89 3.16 12.71
CA ILE A 277 18.45 1.91 12.04
C ILE A 277 19.48 1.45 11.01
N LEU A 278 19.92 2.35 10.11
CA LEU A 278 20.83 2.02 9.03
C LEU A 278 22.23 1.63 9.56
N GLU A 279 22.72 2.34 10.58
CA GLU A 279 23.99 2.04 11.23
C GLU A 279 23.98 0.68 11.92
N GLU A 280 22.92 0.33 12.65
CA GLU A 280 22.77 -1.00 13.26
C GLU A 280 22.70 -2.12 12.22
N ILE A 281 21.97 -1.92 11.08
CA ILE A 281 21.95 -2.88 9.96
C ILE A 281 23.35 -3.12 9.40
N ILE A 282 24.12 -2.03 9.19
CA ILE A 282 25.49 -2.08 8.68
C ILE A 282 26.40 -2.81 9.67
N ASN A 283 26.34 -2.44 10.96
CA ASN A 283 27.16 -3.03 12.02
C ASN A 283 26.84 -4.52 12.23
N ALA A 284 25.57 -4.91 12.11
CA ALA A 284 25.15 -6.32 12.15
C ALA A 284 25.60 -7.13 10.92
N GLY A 285 26.11 -6.48 9.87
CA GLY A 285 26.59 -7.15 8.66
C GLY A 285 25.51 -7.89 7.87
N LEU A 286 24.22 -7.49 8.03
CA LEU A 286 23.08 -8.15 7.42
C LEU A 286 23.14 -8.06 5.88
N LYS A 287 22.99 -9.20 5.20
CA LYS A 287 23.02 -9.29 3.73
C LYS A 287 21.60 -9.26 3.15
N VAL A 288 20.93 -8.13 3.36
CA VAL A 288 19.55 -7.85 2.96
C VAL A 288 19.48 -6.75 1.91
N ARG A 289 18.33 -6.59 1.29
CA ARG A 289 18.05 -5.55 0.29
C ARG A 289 16.81 -4.75 0.73
N PHE A 290 16.90 -3.43 0.58
CA PHE A 290 15.80 -2.53 0.87
C PHE A 290 15.23 -1.91 -0.39
N HIS A 291 13.89 -1.78 -0.40
CA HIS A 291 13.13 -1.20 -1.50
C HIS A 291 12.14 -0.17 -0.93
N THR A 292 11.99 0.96 -1.62
CA THR A 292 11.08 2.03 -1.20
C THR A 292 10.00 2.27 -2.25
N PRO A 293 8.91 1.47 -2.30
CA PRO A 293 7.78 1.76 -3.18
C PRO A 293 7.08 3.07 -2.78
N ASN A 294 6.96 3.32 -1.47
CA ASN A 294 6.63 4.63 -0.95
C ASN A 294 7.85 5.54 -1.10
N ALA A 295 7.66 6.68 -1.68
CA ALA A 295 8.77 7.56 -1.99
C ALA A 295 9.45 8.10 -0.73
N VAL A 296 10.77 8.22 -0.76
CA VAL A 296 11.50 8.97 0.27
C VAL A 296 11.49 10.46 -0.04
N HIS A 297 11.46 11.27 0.99
CA HIS A 297 11.52 12.73 0.86
C HIS A 297 12.92 13.19 0.41
N ILE A 298 12.97 13.88 -0.71
CA ILE A 298 14.22 14.33 -1.37
C ILE A 298 15.06 15.23 -0.45
N ARG A 299 14.42 16.12 0.30
CA ARG A 299 15.09 17.04 1.25
C ARG A 299 15.88 16.29 2.33
N GLY A 300 15.47 15.07 2.70
CA GLY A 300 16.18 14.20 3.64
C GLY A 300 17.43 13.53 3.06
N ILE A 301 17.72 13.68 1.77
CA ILE A 301 18.86 13.03 1.12
C ILE A 301 20.08 13.95 1.19
N THR A 302 20.93 13.71 2.17
CA THR A 302 22.27 14.30 2.33
C THR A 302 23.34 13.35 1.79
N ALA A 303 24.60 13.78 1.76
CA ALA A 303 25.72 12.91 1.43
C ALA A 303 25.83 11.72 2.40
N HIS A 304 25.59 11.97 3.69
CA HIS A 304 25.62 10.94 4.73
C HIS A 304 24.45 9.97 4.60
N THR A 305 23.23 10.47 4.42
CA THR A 305 22.05 9.64 4.17
C THR A 305 22.25 8.72 2.96
N ALA A 306 22.73 9.26 1.84
CA ALA A 306 22.97 8.49 0.61
C ALA A 306 24.01 7.38 0.83
N TRP A 307 25.06 7.69 1.58
CA TRP A 307 26.11 6.71 1.93
C TRP A 307 25.55 5.60 2.83
N LEU A 308 24.83 5.94 3.91
CA LEU A 308 24.21 4.97 4.81
C LEU A 308 23.25 4.05 4.07
N MET A 309 22.35 4.60 3.26
CA MET A 309 21.39 3.82 2.48
C MET A 309 22.07 2.86 1.53
N LYS A 310 23.14 3.32 0.84
CA LYS A 310 23.91 2.43 -0.07
C LYS A 310 24.58 1.29 0.69
N LYS A 311 25.18 1.58 1.84
CA LYS A 311 25.87 0.59 2.69
C LYS A 311 24.91 -0.41 3.34
N ALA A 312 23.72 0.05 3.75
CA ALA A 312 22.69 -0.80 4.32
C ALA A 312 22.00 -1.73 3.29
N GLY A 313 22.22 -1.51 1.96
CA GLY A 313 21.70 -2.42 0.93
C GLY A 313 20.45 -1.90 0.18
N PHE A 314 20.20 -0.60 0.14
CA PHE A 314 19.11 -0.06 -0.69
C PHE A 314 19.36 -0.37 -2.18
N THR A 315 18.41 -1.06 -2.78
CA THR A 315 18.50 -1.58 -4.16
C THR A 315 17.50 -0.90 -5.09
N THR A 316 16.32 -0.55 -4.60
CA THR A 316 15.32 0.21 -5.34
C THR A 316 14.93 1.43 -4.52
N LEU A 317 15.28 2.62 -5.00
CA LEU A 317 14.99 3.88 -4.34
C LEU A 317 14.00 4.69 -5.19
N ARG A 318 12.91 5.15 -4.57
CA ARG A 318 11.92 6.04 -5.19
C ARG A 318 11.91 7.37 -4.48
N LEU A 319 11.90 8.43 -5.26
CA LEU A 319 11.92 9.83 -4.80
C LEU A 319 10.55 10.46 -5.03
N GLY A 320 10.02 11.15 -4.04
CA GLY A 320 8.77 11.90 -4.14
C GLY A 320 9.03 13.27 -4.79
N LEU A 321 9.10 13.29 -6.12
CA LEU A 321 9.31 14.53 -6.87
C LEU A 321 8.00 15.15 -7.33
N GLU A 322 7.06 14.37 -7.81
CA GLU A 322 5.71 14.71 -8.29
C GLU A 322 5.70 15.57 -9.57
N THR A 323 6.43 16.68 -9.61
CA THR A 323 6.58 17.59 -10.75
C THR A 323 7.90 18.35 -10.66
N VAL A 324 8.38 18.88 -11.80
CA VAL A 324 9.51 19.82 -11.85
C VAL A 324 9.07 21.28 -11.97
N GLU A 325 7.78 21.57 -11.90
CA GLU A 325 7.27 22.95 -11.85
C GLU A 325 7.43 23.51 -10.44
N PHE A 326 8.67 23.78 -10.06
CA PHE A 326 9.03 24.16 -8.68
C PHE A 326 8.38 25.46 -8.22
N ASP A 327 8.10 26.39 -9.11
CA ASP A 327 7.50 27.70 -8.79
C ASP A 327 6.02 27.56 -8.34
N HIS A 328 5.32 26.50 -8.78
CA HIS A 328 3.92 26.24 -8.46
C HIS A 328 3.71 25.20 -7.35
N ARG A 329 4.78 24.67 -6.75
CA ARG A 329 4.70 23.60 -5.74
C ARG A 329 4.06 24.02 -4.44
N GLN A 330 4.11 25.31 -4.08
CA GLN A 330 3.53 25.81 -2.82
C GLN A 330 2.03 25.48 -2.69
N GLU A 331 1.33 25.34 -3.81
CA GLU A 331 -0.07 24.98 -3.86
C GLU A 331 -0.33 23.49 -3.57
N PHE A 332 0.67 22.63 -3.72
CA PHE A 332 0.53 21.17 -3.65
C PHE A 332 1.24 20.55 -2.46
N ASP A 333 2.53 20.80 -2.25
CA ASP A 333 3.30 20.06 -1.26
C ASP A 333 4.50 20.76 -0.63
N ASN A 334 5.09 21.77 -1.27
CA ASN A 334 6.29 22.50 -0.80
C ASN A 334 7.43 21.59 -0.27
N LYS A 335 7.59 20.39 -0.85
CA LYS A 335 8.50 19.36 -0.33
C LYS A 335 9.96 19.54 -0.73
N VAL A 336 10.23 20.15 -1.90
CA VAL A 336 11.58 20.19 -2.48
C VAL A 336 11.73 21.37 -3.45
N SER A 337 12.91 22.03 -3.46
CA SER A 337 13.31 22.97 -4.50
C SER A 337 14.11 22.27 -5.61
N GLU A 338 14.32 22.98 -6.71
CA GLU A 338 15.12 22.46 -7.84
C GLU A 338 16.58 22.18 -7.39
N GLU A 339 17.17 23.08 -6.63
CA GLU A 339 18.53 22.94 -6.12
C GLU A 339 18.65 21.76 -5.15
N GLU A 340 17.67 21.56 -4.27
CA GLU A 340 17.61 20.42 -3.35
C GLU A 340 17.52 19.11 -4.14
N PHE A 341 16.70 19.07 -5.19
CA PHE A 341 16.57 17.89 -6.04
C PHE A 341 17.88 17.55 -6.77
N LYS A 342 18.49 18.53 -7.47
CA LYS A 342 19.77 18.34 -8.17
C LYS A 342 20.87 17.88 -7.22
N ARG A 343 20.94 18.50 -6.02
CA ARG A 343 21.90 18.15 -4.98
C ARG A 343 21.74 16.73 -4.47
N ALA A 344 20.50 16.30 -4.19
CA ALA A 344 20.18 14.94 -3.74
C ALA A 344 20.60 13.90 -4.77
N ILE A 345 20.33 14.12 -6.07
CA ILE A 345 20.80 13.24 -7.13
C ILE A 345 22.34 13.15 -7.17
N GLY A 346 23.01 14.28 -7.00
CA GLY A 346 24.48 14.32 -6.90
C GLY A 346 25.02 13.46 -5.76
N TYR A 347 24.39 13.50 -4.58
CA TYR A 347 24.77 12.67 -3.43
C TYR A 347 24.53 11.17 -3.69
N LEU A 348 23.39 10.81 -4.27
CA LEU A 348 23.08 9.42 -4.61
C LEU A 348 24.10 8.85 -5.60
N LYS A 349 24.44 9.61 -6.66
CA LYS A 349 25.46 9.18 -7.64
C LYS A 349 26.83 9.01 -6.99
N LYS A 350 27.27 9.96 -6.16
CA LYS A 350 28.56 9.86 -5.41
C LYS A 350 28.59 8.67 -4.47
N ALA A 351 27.43 8.29 -3.87
CA ALA A 351 27.32 7.10 -3.03
C ALA A 351 27.33 5.79 -3.83
N GLY A 352 27.29 5.85 -5.18
CA GLY A 352 27.35 4.69 -6.07
C GLY A 352 25.99 4.08 -6.43
N PHE A 353 24.91 4.84 -6.36
CA PHE A 353 23.62 4.41 -6.91
C PHE A 353 23.63 4.54 -8.45
N GLU A 354 23.19 3.49 -9.12
CA GLU A 354 23.05 3.44 -10.57
C GLU A 354 21.68 3.99 -11.04
N LYS A 355 21.58 4.45 -12.32
CA LYS A 355 20.33 4.95 -12.93
C LYS A 355 19.13 4.05 -12.64
N LYS A 356 19.25 2.74 -12.83
CA LYS A 356 18.15 1.76 -12.66
C LYS A 356 17.70 1.57 -11.19
N GLN A 357 18.55 1.97 -10.23
CA GLN A 357 18.22 1.85 -8.81
C GLN A 357 17.41 3.04 -8.30
N VAL A 358 17.54 4.21 -8.93
CA VAL A 358 16.90 5.46 -8.51
C VAL A 358 15.82 5.86 -9.50
N GLY A 359 14.60 6.04 -9.00
CA GLY A 359 13.49 6.58 -9.78
C GLY A 359 12.81 7.73 -9.07
N ALA A 360 12.33 8.71 -9.83
CA ALA A 360 11.52 9.81 -9.31
C ALA A 360 10.06 9.61 -9.74
N TYR A 361 9.13 9.61 -8.79
CA TYR A 361 7.71 9.63 -9.09
C TYR A 361 7.30 10.96 -9.66
N LEU A 362 6.53 10.91 -10.75
CA LEU A 362 5.93 12.05 -11.42
C LEU A 362 4.42 11.83 -11.48
N LEU A 363 3.65 12.74 -10.88
CA LEU A 363 2.19 12.68 -10.92
C LEU A 363 1.69 13.05 -12.32
N ALA A 364 0.78 12.25 -12.84
CA ALA A 364 0.12 12.47 -14.11
C ALA A 364 -1.40 12.40 -13.94
N GLY A 365 -2.12 13.40 -14.45
CA GLY A 365 -3.57 13.49 -14.39
C GLY A 365 -4.11 14.30 -13.22
N LEU A 366 -3.31 15.18 -12.63
CA LEU A 366 -3.78 16.18 -11.66
C LEU A 366 -4.84 17.11 -12.29
N PRO A 367 -5.77 17.67 -11.49
CA PRO A 367 -6.69 18.69 -11.96
C PRO A 367 -5.95 19.87 -12.61
N GLY A 368 -6.32 20.22 -13.85
CA GLY A 368 -5.71 21.33 -14.59
C GLY A 368 -4.28 21.09 -15.11
N GLN A 369 -3.69 19.92 -14.88
CA GLN A 369 -2.31 19.65 -15.32
C GLN A 369 -2.19 19.59 -16.86
N GLU A 370 -1.23 20.32 -17.40
CA GLU A 370 -0.92 20.33 -18.81
C GLU A 370 -0.02 19.16 -19.21
N LEU A 371 -0.24 18.61 -20.42
CA LEU A 371 0.55 17.49 -20.92
C LEU A 371 2.03 17.86 -21.07
N ALA A 372 2.32 19.08 -21.54
CA ALA A 372 3.68 19.58 -21.71
C ALA A 372 4.46 19.62 -20.40
N SER A 373 3.80 19.90 -19.27
CA SER A 373 4.40 19.87 -17.94
C SER A 373 4.87 18.46 -17.54
N ILE A 374 4.05 17.44 -17.86
CA ILE A 374 4.42 16.03 -17.59
C ILE A 374 5.61 15.62 -18.47
N GLU A 375 5.60 15.97 -19.76
CA GLU A 375 6.69 15.67 -20.71
C GLU A 375 7.98 16.36 -20.25
N HIS A 376 7.90 17.64 -19.89
CA HIS A 376 9.05 18.39 -19.35
C HIS A 376 9.61 17.74 -18.08
N SER A 377 8.74 17.29 -17.18
CA SER A 377 9.16 16.59 -15.95
C SER A 377 9.89 15.28 -16.27
N ILE A 378 9.39 14.49 -17.22
CA ILE A 378 10.05 13.27 -17.68
C ILE A 378 11.44 13.57 -18.22
N ASP A 379 11.56 14.54 -19.12
CA ASP A 379 12.84 14.89 -19.77
C ASP A 379 13.86 15.42 -18.76
N THR A 380 13.43 16.26 -17.82
CA THR A 380 14.29 16.78 -16.74
C THR A 380 14.85 15.66 -15.86
N VAL A 381 14.01 14.71 -15.46
CA VAL A 381 14.44 13.55 -14.64
C VAL A 381 15.44 12.68 -15.43
N LYS A 382 15.22 12.47 -16.73
CA LYS A 382 16.13 11.71 -17.60
C LYS A 382 17.48 12.41 -17.77
N GLN A 383 17.48 13.74 -17.99
CA GLN A 383 18.70 14.54 -18.08
C GLN A 383 19.54 14.46 -16.81
N LEU A 384 18.90 14.37 -15.65
CA LEU A 384 19.57 14.13 -14.38
C LEU A 384 20.06 12.69 -14.19
N GLY A 385 19.87 11.80 -15.18
CA GLY A 385 20.42 10.45 -15.22
C GLY A 385 19.82 9.49 -14.19
N ILE A 386 18.53 9.66 -13.86
CA ILE A 386 17.72 8.74 -13.06
C ILE A 386 16.46 8.36 -13.86
N THR A 387 15.64 7.46 -13.33
CA THR A 387 14.47 6.92 -14.04
C THR A 387 13.20 7.71 -13.70
N PRO A 388 12.49 8.30 -14.66
CA PRO A 388 11.15 8.83 -14.41
C PRO A 388 10.16 7.67 -14.17
N VAL A 389 9.29 7.80 -13.18
CA VAL A 389 8.28 6.81 -12.84
C VAL A 389 6.93 7.49 -12.78
N LEU A 390 6.09 7.27 -13.78
CA LEU A 390 4.76 7.86 -13.82
C LEU A 390 3.86 7.24 -12.75
N ALA A 391 3.29 8.08 -11.90
CA ALA A 391 2.27 7.77 -10.93
C ALA A 391 0.97 8.48 -11.33
N HIS A 392 -0.05 7.71 -11.70
CA HIS A 392 -1.32 8.29 -12.08
C HIS A 392 -2.06 8.79 -10.84
N TYR A 393 -2.53 10.03 -10.88
CA TYR A 393 -3.27 10.63 -9.77
C TYR A 393 -4.59 9.89 -9.54
N THR A 394 -4.83 9.52 -8.29
CA THR A 394 -6.11 9.04 -7.79
C THR A 394 -6.74 10.15 -6.99
N PRO A 395 -7.93 10.67 -7.35
CA PRO A 395 -8.69 11.54 -6.47
C PRO A 395 -9.03 10.80 -5.17
N ILE A 396 -8.67 11.38 -4.04
CA ILE A 396 -8.91 10.76 -2.73
C ILE A 396 -9.89 11.66 -1.96
N PRO A 397 -11.02 11.13 -1.48
CA PRO A 397 -11.97 11.88 -0.66
C PRO A 397 -11.30 12.51 0.56
N HIS A 398 -11.80 13.66 0.99
CA HIS A 398 -11.34 14.42 2.16
C HIS A 398 -9.95 15.06 2.05
N THR A 399 -9.22 14.87 0.94
CA THR A 399 -7.96 15.58 0.69
C THR A 399 -8.23 17.03 0.26
N ALA A 400 -7.25 17.92 0.46
CA ALA A 400 -7.40 19.32 0.05
C ALA A 400 -7.62 19.50 -1.45
N LEU A 401 -7.14 18.55 -2.27
CA LEU A 401 -7.31 18.58 -3.73
C LEU A 401 -8.66 17.99 -4.20
N TRP A 402 -9.45 17.37 -3.32
CA TRP A 402 -10.71 16.72 -3.67
C TRP A 402 -11.71 17.64 -4.36
N PRO A 403 -12.00 18.87 -3.88
CA PRO A 403 -12.96 19.75 -4.55
C PRO A 403 -12.54 20.12 -5.97
N GLN A 404 -11.25 20.31 -6.20
CA GLN A 404 -10.72 20.60 -7.54
C GLN A 404 -10.80 19.37 -8.45
N ALA A 405 -10.58 18.18 -7.89
CA ALA A 405 -10.70 16.92 -8.61
C ALA A 405 -12.16 16.68 -9.05
N VAL A 406 -13.13 16.89 -8.17
CA VAL A 406 -14.58 16.82 -8.48
C VAL A 406 -14.93 17.79 -9.60
N ALA A 407 -14.51 19.06 -9.49
CA ALA A 407 -14.79 20.08 -10.50
C ALA A 407 -14.15 19.80 -11.86
N ALA A 408 -12.98 19.18 -11.89
CA ALA A 408 -12.24 18.84 -13.10
C ALA A 408 -12.62 17.48 -13.70
N SER A 409 -13.31 16.63 -12.96
CA SER A 409 -13.64 15.28 -13.42
C SER A 409 -14.74 15.27 -14.47
N ARG A 410 -14.65 14.31 -15.40
CA ARG A 410 -15.72 13.96 -16.33
C ARG A 410 -16.74 12.98 -15.73
N TYR A 411 -16.40 12.38 -14.59
CA TYR A 411 -17.23 11.45 -13.86
C TYR A 411 -17.76 12.11 -12.59
N ASP A 412 -18.88 11.65 -12.09
CA ASP A 412 -19.37 12.03 -10.77
C ASP A 412 -18.59 11.24 -9.69
N LEU A 413 -17.50 11.85 -9.19
CA LEU A 413 -16.62 11.21 -8.20
C LEU A 413 -17.30 11.00 -6.84
N GLU A 414 -18.39 11.74 -6.57
CA GLU A 414 -19.14 11.65 -5.31
C GLU A 414 -20.20 10.56 -5.35
N ALA A 415 -20.66 10.18 -6.55
CA ALA A 415 -21.68 9.15 -6.72
C ALA A 415 -21.15 7.74 -6.44
N ASP A 416 -19.92 7.44 -6.92
CA ASP A 416 -19.34 6.10 -6.78
C ASP A 416 -17.79 6.15 -6.75
N PRO A 417 -17.15 5.54 -5.73
CA PRO A 417 -15.70 5.46 -5.66
C PRO A 417 -15.03 4.82 -6.88
N VAL A 418 -15.71 4.00 -7.66
CA VAL A 418 -15.16 3.39 -8.89
C VAL A 418 -14.66 4.44 -9.88
N PHE A 419 -15.24 5.63 -9.88
CA PHE A 419 -14.86 6.75 -10.74
C PHE A 419 -13.56 7.43 -10.30
N THR A 420 -13.07 7.18 -9.09
CA THR A 420 -11.76 7.68 -8.63
C THR A 420 -10.58 6.86 -9.16
N ASN A 421 -10.84 5.83 -9.96
CA ASN A 421 -9.82 4.92 -10.48
C ASN A 421 -8.78 5.68 -11.34
N ASN A 422 -7.52 5.64 -10.94
CA ASN A 422 -6.44 6.32 -11.64
C ASN A 422 -6.16 5.77 -13.04
N ALA A 423 -6.59 4.55 -13.34
CA ALA A 423 -6.44 3.96 -14.68
C ALA A 423 -7.33 4.64 -15.72
N VAL A 424 -8.37 5.38 -15.32
CA VAL A 424 -9.26 6.11 -16.22
C VAL A 424 -8.95 7.62 -16.30
N ILE A 425 -8.00 8.09 -15.49
CA ILE A 425 -7.57 9.50 -15.38
C ILE A 425 -8.78 10.44 -15.24
N PRO A 426 -9.48 10.40 -14.11
CA PRO A 426 -10.81 10.96 -13.96
C PRO A 426 -10.86 12.49 -14.07
N CYS A 427 -9.79 13.21 -13.69
CA CYS A 427 -9.75 14.68 -13.63
C CYS A 427 -9.62 15.38 -14.98
N ARG A 428 -9.90 14.70 -16.09
CA ARG A 428 -9.98 15.31 -17.43
C ARG A 428 -11.41 15.35 -17.93
N LYS A 429 -11.91 16.53 -18.27
CA LYS A 429 -13.26 16.74 -18.85
C LYS A 429 -13.39 16.25 -20.28
N GLU A 430 -12.33 16.31 -21.06
CA GLU A 430 -12.31 15.83 -22.44
C GLU A 430 -11.98 14.35 -22.51
N PRO A 431 -12.47 13.63 -23.54
CA PRO A 431 -12.11 12.23 -23.73
C PRO A 431 -10.59 12.09 -23.73
N PHE A 432 -10.08 11.38 -22.76
CA PHE A 432 -8.64 11.15 -22.65
C PHE A 432 -8.21 10.29 -23.83
N VAL A 433 -7.30 10.79 -24.64
CA VAL A 433 -6.72 10.04 -25.74
C VAL A 433 -5.74 9.05 -25.14
N TRP A 434 -6.08 7.77 -25.16
CA TRP A 434 -5.28 6.68 -24.56
C TRP A 434 -3.87 6.58 -25.16
N ASP A 435 -3.70 7.01 -26.38
CA ASP A 435 -2.41 7.13 -27.04
C ASP A 435 -1.46 8.08 -26.31
N THR A 436 -2.01 9.09 -25.63
CA THR A 436 -1.23 10.00 -24.78
C THR A 436 -0.56 9.28 -23.62
N ILE A 437 -1.28 8.38 -22.90
CA ILE A 437 -0.66 7.58 -21.83
C ILE A 437 0.41 6.66 -22.39
N THR A 438 0.15 6.03 -23.53
CA THR A 438 1.12 5.16 -24.19
C THR A 438 2.38 5.95 -24.53
N ARG A 439 2.21 7.13 -25.17
CA ARG A 439 3.31 8.04 -25.50
C ARG A 439 4.11 8.49 -24.27
N LEU A 440 3.45 8.87 -23.18
CA LEU A 440 4.13 9.26 -21.94
C LEU A 440 4.92 8.09 -21.33
N LYS A 441 4.40 6.86 -21.39
CA LYS A 441 5.11 5.66 -20.93
C LYS A 441 6.32 5.35 -21.81
N GLU A 442 6.18 5.47 -23.12
CA GLU A 442 7.29 5.31 -24.07
C GLU A 442 8.35 6.38 -23.84
N LEU A 443 7.94 7.64 -23.67
CA LEU A 443 8.84 8.74 -23.34
C LEU A 443 9.58 8.47 -22.01
N ALA A 444 8.91 7.98 -20.98
CA ALA A 444 9.54 7.65 -19.71
C ALA A 444 10.48 6.44 -19.78
N ALA A 445 10.24 5.49 -20.69
CA ALA A 445 11.03 4.27 -20.85
C ALA A 445 12.28 4.46 -21.73
N ALA A 446 12.24 5.37 -22.72
CA ALA A 446 13.36 5.71 -23.61
C ALA A 446 14.50 6.43 -22.86
#